data_36a893c810cb3f6f26501b36fbe3de41
#
_entry.id   36a893c810cb3f6f26501b36fbe3de41
#
_cell.length_a   1.000
_cell.length_b   1.000
_cell.length_c   1.000
_cell.angle_alpha   90.00
_cell.angle_beta   90.00
_cell.angle_gamma   90.00
#
_symmetry.space_group_name_H-M   'P 1'
#
loop_
_entity.id
_entity.type
_entity.pdbx_description
1 polymer ?
#
loop_
_entity_poly.entity_id
_entity_poly.type
_entity_poly.pdbx_seq_one_letter_code
_entity_poly.pdbx_strand_id
1 'polypeptide(L)'
;MQSFFDLQKSIVRRGFRLLCLNSVAGRECEITPLPGGYAMKDLLAGEKENEMLRREAAQLPSWDLTCRQVATLESLLNGAFSPLEGYMDRQAIGLVRHERRLPDGTFWPVPVDLAVPETFARRRKPGDRMVLRHPEGMALAILTVSEVWEPPFGNSPRDAQHEDIRAMLQGMQPAFIAGTLEGLELPPHHTFQHFRQTPGRVRKALEKSGRPKVIGVSNSDLLSPSDIHAIDKLARENNAAVLLLQENLSALGGDFPDWSLGEIRCVRHAMEHMQTPDAILNIVPPVAAEGFEAEMLRAIIARNFGCTHYAAAKGKAFDILSGCARQMGIEMLAIPMEAGGGELPESEIVEKVRAGEALPEGALHPEVVEELRESFPPPARQGFTVFFTGLSGSGKSTVANAL
;
A
#
# COMPACT_ATOMS: atom_id res chain seq x y z
N MET A 1 5.52 5.33 -28.05
CA MET A 1 6.51 4.24 -27.95
C MET A 1 7.96 4.72 -28.10
N GLN A 2 8.26 5.70 -28.91
CA GLN A 2 9.62 6.26 -29.07
C GLN A 2 10.11 7.03 -27.82
N SER A 3 9.22 7.77 -27.16
CA SER A 3 9.49 8.52 -25.91
C SER A 3 9.88 7.63 -24.70
N PHE A 4 9.39 6.40 -24.67
CA PHE A 4 9.67 5.46 -23.58
C PHE A 4 11.10 4.88 -23.62
N PHE A 5 11.64 4.69 -24.84
CA PHE A 5 13.01 4.18 -25.04
C PHE A 5 14.08 5.25 -24.79
N ASP A 6 13.76 6.51 -25.03
CA ASP A 6 14.71 7.61 -24.82
C ASP A 6 14.83 7.96 -23.34
N LEU A 7 13.76 7.77 -22.55
CA LEU A 7 13.78 7.92 -21.08
C LEU A 7 14.66 6.88 -20.41
N GLN A 8 14.60 5.60 -20.85
CA GLN A 8 15.49 4.54 -20.36
C GLN A 8 16.98 4.84 -20.59
N LYS A 9 17.32 5.49 -21.71
CA LYS A 9 18.70 5.85 -22.02
C LYS A 9 19.25 7.01 -21.18
N SER A 10 18.38 7.93 -20.74
CA SER A 10 18.74 9.05 -19.87
C SER A 10 19.06 8.59 -18.45
N ILE A 11 18.29 7.65 -17.93
CA ILE A 11 18.47 7.08 -16.58
C ILE A 11 19.79 6.34 -16.44
N VAL A 12 20.19 5.60 -17.47
CA VAL A 12 21.45 4.83 -17.48
C VAL A 12 22.70 5.75 -17.50
N ARG A 13 22.60 6.98 -18.03
CA ARG A 13 23.76 7.89 -18.13
C ARG A 13 24.13 8.62 -16.84
N ARG A 14 23.27 8.64 -15.82
CA ARG A 14 23.53 9.34 -14.55
C ARG A 14 23.90 8.42 -13.37
N GLY A 15 24.21 7.15 -13.61
CA GLY A 15 24.65 6.23 -12.56
C GLY A 15 23.55 5.81 -11.57
N PHE A 16 22.33 6.20 -11.81
CA PHE A 16 21.18 5.74 -11.04
C PHE A 16 20.84 4.29 -11.46
N ARG A 17 21.17 3.33 -10.63
CA ARG A 17 20.65 1.97 -10.76
C ARG A 17 19.23 1.93 -10.17
N LEU A 18 18.23 2.42 -10.91
CA LEU A 18 16.88 1.94 -10.71
C LEU A 18 16.91 0.43 -11.03
N LEU A 19 16.92 -0.42 -10.02
CA LEU A 19 16.92 -1.87 -10.19
C LEU A 19 15.57 -2.29 -10.78
N CYS A 20 15.44 -2.19 -12.10
CA CYS A 20 14.40 -2.89 -12.83
C CYS A 20 14.66 -4.39 -12.65
N LEU A 21 13.95 -5.02 -11.73
CA LEU A 21 13.98 -6.46 -11.55
C LEU A 21 13.21 -7.10 -12.72
N ASN A 22 13.94 -7.42 -13.79
CA ASN A 22 13.39 -8.25 -14.86
C ASN A 22 12.94 -9.58 -14.29
N SER A 23 11.73 -9.99 -14.65
CA SER A 23 11.11 -11.24 -14.25
C SER A 23 12.02 -12.43 -14.58
N VAL A 24 12.51 -13.12 -13.57
CA VAL A 24 13.07 -14.47 -13.69
C VAL A 24 12.12 -15.40 -12.95
N ALA A 25 11.42 -16.20 -13.74
CA ALA A 25 10.58 -17.27 -13.23
C ALA A 25 11.42 -18.31 -12.46
N GLY A 26 10.91 -18.70 -11.31
CA GLY A 26 11.18 -19.99 -10.67
C GLY A 26 12.53 -20.13 -9.96
N ARG A 27 12.52 -19.98 -8.62
CA ARG A 27 13.18 -20.87 -7.65
C ARG A 27 12.71 -20.57 -6.24
N GLU A 28 12.46 -21.62 -5.47
CA GLU A 28 12.16 -21.60 -4.05
C GLU A 28 13.17 -20.70 -3.30
N CYS A 29 12.64 -19.82 -2.47
CA CYS A 29 13.42 -18.86 -1.73
C CYS A 29 13.59 -19.40 -0.32
N GLU A 30 14.79 -19.82 0.06
CA GLU A 30 15.15 -19.97 1.46
C GLU A 30 15.02 -18.62 2.14
N ILE A 31 14.12 -18.56 3.12
CA ILE A 31 13.75 -17.32 3.82
C ILE A 31 14.78 -17.08 4.93
N THR A 32 15.58 -16.05 4.78
CA THR A 32 16.48 -15.60 5.87
C THR A 32 15.63 -15.10 7.05
N PRO A 33 15.88 -15.55 8.29
CA PRO A 33 15.15 -15.08 9.47
C PRO A 33 15.24 -13.57 9.63
N LEU A 34 14.12 -12.94 9.99
CA LEU A 34 14.05 -11.52 10.30
C LEU A 34 14.85 -11.18 11.58
N PRO A 35 15.45 -9.99 11.69
CA PRO A 35 15.91 -9.48 12.97
C PRO A 35 14.71 -9.39 13.93
N GLY A 36 14.67 -10.29 14.95
CA GLY A 36 13.54 -10.41 15.88
C GLY A 36 12.84 -11.77 15.88
N GLY A 37 13.27 -12.74 15.06
CA GLY A 37 12.91 -14.15 15.20
C GLY A 37 11.65 -14.63 14.46
N TYR A 38 11.02 -13.80 13.60
CA TYR A 38 9.90 -14.27 12.78
C TYR A 38 10.36 -14.69 11.40
N ALA A 39 9.90 -15.86 10.94
CA ALA A 39 9.97 -16.22 9.54
C ALA A 39 8.96 -15.35 8.76
N MET A 40 9.39 -14.76 7.65
CA MET A 40 8.45 -14.11 6.72
C MET A 40 7.56 -15.19 6.11
N LYS A 41 6.24 -14.93 6.10
CA LYS A 41 5.24 -15.86 5.57
C LYS A 41 4.72 -15.32 4.24
N ASP A 42 5.12 -15.97 3.16
CA ASP A 42 4.49 -15.80 1.84
C ASP A 42 3.36 -16.84 1.77
N LEU A 43 2.13 -16.35 1.63
CA LEU A 43 0.94 -17.22 1.63
C LEU A 43 0.54 -17.64 0.20
N LEU A 44 1.30 -17.27 -0.81
CA LEU A 44 1.03 -17.68 -2.18
C LEU A 44 1.41 -19.15 -2.38
N ALA A 45 0.46 -19.93 -2.86
CA ALA A 45 0.66 -21.35 -3.17
C ALA A 45 1.68 -21.55 -4.30
N GLY A 46 2.48 -22.59 -4.20
CA GLY A 46 3.37 -23.01 -5.28
C GLY A 46 2.58 -23.43 -6.52
N GLU A 47 3.22 -23.44 -7.69
CA GLU A 47 2.57 -23.63 -9.00
C GLU A 47 1.64 -24.86 -9.05
N LYS A 48 2.10 -26.01 -8.57
CA LYS A 48 1.30 -27.26 -8.56
C LYS A 48 0.11 -27.22 -7.61
N GLU A 49 0.31 -26.65 -6.43
CA GLU A 49 -0.71 -26.47 -5.40
C GLU A 49 -1.76 -25.48 -5.88
N ASN A 50 -1.32 -24.38 -6.48
CA ASN A 50 -2.18 -23.33 -7.03
C ASN A 50 -3.17 -23.89 -8.08
N GLU A 51 -2.73 -24.80 -8.95
CA GLU A 51 -3.62 -25.43 -9.93
C GLU A 51 -4.75 -26.26 -9.26
N MET A 52 -4.44 -26.97 -8.19
CA MET A 52 -5.45 -27.70 -7.40
C MET A 52 -6.42 -26.77 -6.70
N LEU A 53 -5.88 -25.74 -6.04
CA LEU A 53 -6.67 -24.73 -5.34
C LEU A 53 -7.61 -23.94 -6.29
N ARG A 54 -7.17 -23.64 -7.52
CA ARG A 54 -8.01 -22.98 -8.53
C ARG A 54 -9.18 -23.86 -8.97
N ARG A 55 -8.99 -25.17 -9.10
CA ARG A 55 -10.08 -26.11 -9.41
C ARG A 55 -11.09 -26.18 -8.26
N GLU A 56 -10.61 -26.21 -7.04
CA GLU A 56 -11.45 -26.17 -5.85
C GLU A 56 -12.21 -24.84 -5.72
N ALA A 57 -11.53 -23.73 -5.93
CA ALA A 57 -12.11 -22.37 -5.87
C ALA A 57 -13.34 -22.20 -6.79
N ALA A 58 -13.40 -22.92 -7.89
CA ALA A 58 -14.53 -22.87 -8.82
C ALA A 58 -15.84 -23.43 -8.23
N GLN A 59 -15.76 -24.22 -7.16
CA GLN A 59 -16.90 -24.91 -6.54
C GLN A 59 -17.25 -24.33 -5.16
N LEU A 60 -16.38 -23.50 -4.58
CA LEU A 60 -16.56 -22.93 -3.27
C LEU A 60 -17.48 -21.69 -3.29
N PRO A 61 -18.20 -21.42 -2.19
CA PRO A 61 -18.88 -20.15 -2.03
C PRO A 61 -17.85 -19.01 -2.02
N SER A 62 -18.22 -17.85 -2.57
CA SER A 62 -17.30 -16.72 -2.68
C SER A 62 -17.80 -15.48 -1.96
N TRP A 63 -16.86 -14.61 -1.61
CA TRP A 63 -17.07 -13.26 -1.13
C TRP A 63 -16.29 -12.30 -2.04
N ASP A 64 -17.00 -11.30 -2.61
CA ASP A 64 -16.37 -10.24 -3.38
C ASP A 64 -15.91 -9.13 -2.42
N LEU A 65 -14.60 -8.91 -2.41
CA LEU A 65 -13.95 -7.99 -1.47
C LEU A 65 -14.21 -6.53 -1.83
N THR A 66 -14.25 -5.66 -0.83
CA THR A 66 -14.11 -4.21 -1.06
C THR A 66 -12.66 -3.86 -1.41
N CYS A 67 -12.43 -2.67 -1.97
CA CYS A 67 -11.07 -2.19 -2.27
C CYS A 67 -10.15 -2.22 -1.04
N ARG A 68 -10.66 -1.79 0.13
CA ARG A 68 -9.93 -1.85 1.41
C ARG A 68 -9.60 -3.30 1.82
N GLN A 69 -10.54 -4.22 1.66
CA GLN A 69 -10.31 -5.63 1.96
C GLN A 69 -9.29 -6.25 0.98
N VAL A 70 -9.28 -5.82 -0.29
CA VAL A 70 -8.26 -6.22 -1.28
C VAL A 70 -6.88 -5.76 -0.84
N ALA A 71 -6.70 -4.50 -0.42
CA ALA A 71 -5.43 -3.97 0.06
C ALA A 71 -4.90 -4.74 1.29
N THR A 72 -5.80 -5.06 2.23
CA THR A 72 -5.47 -5.89 3.41
C THR A 72 -5.07 -7.31 3.00
N LEU A 73 -5.84 -7.95 2.10
CA LEU A 73 -5.55 -9.29 1.60
C LEU A 73 -4.21 -9.33 0.87
N GLU A 74 -3.90 -8.34 0.03
CA GLU A 74 -2.61 -8.25 -0.66
C GLU A 74 -1.45 -8.23 0.31
N SER A 75 -1.56 -7.44 1.39
CA SER A 75 -0.53 -7.35 2.43
C SER A 75 -0.36 -8.65 3.24
N LEU A 76 -1.43 -9.42 3.41
CA LEU A 76 -1.37 -10.77 4.01
C LEU A 76 -0.68 -11.74 3.05
N LEU A 77 -1.12 -11.80 1.79
CA LEU A 77 -0.66 -12.78 0.82
C LEU A 77 0.81 -12.61 0.45
N ASN A 78 1.30 -11.36 0.30
CA ASN A 78 2.67 -11.07 -0.11
C ASN A 78 3.69 -11.11 1.03
N GLY A 79 3.24 -11.31 2.28
CA GLY A 79 4.08 -11.37 3.47
C GLY A 79 4.40 -10.04 4.13
N ALA A 80 3.86 -8.91 3.64
CA ALA A 80 4.02 -7.60 4.29
C ALA A 80 3.45 -7.58 5.71
N PHE A 81 2.39 -8.36 5.97
CA PHE A 81 1.77 -8.52 7.29
C PHE A 81 2.28 -9.74 8.07
N SER A 82 3.46 -10.26 7.74
CA SER A 82 4.07 -11.31 8.58
C SER A 82 4.20 -10.86 10.05
N PRO A 83 3.84 -11.72 11.03
CA PRO A 83 3.69 -13.17 10.91
C PRO A 83 2.26 -13.68 10.66
N LEU A 84 1.30 -12.81 10.32
CA LEU A 84 -0.08 -13.23 10.14
C LEU A 84 -0.25 -14.21 8.97
N GLU A 85 -1.09 -15.22 9.17
CA GLU A 85 -1.46 -16.24 8.17
C GLU A 85 -2.91 -16.08 7.68
N GLY A 86 -3.59 -15.03 8.12
CA GLY A 86 -4.97 -14.75 7.75
C GLY A 86 -5.64 -13.73 8.65
N TYR A 87 -6.97 -13.81 8.71
CA TYR A 87 -7.78 -12.88 9.49
C TYR A 87 -7.93 -13.34 10.94
N MET A 88 -7.83 -12.38 11.85
CA MET A 88 -7.82 -12.60 13.30
C MET A 88 -9.18 -13.05 13.83
N ASP A 89 -9.16 -13.98 14.80
CA ASP A 89 -10.32 -14.35 15.58
C ASP A 89 -10.65 -13.30 16.67
N ARG A 90 -11.75 -13.49 17.38
CA ARG A 90 -12.21 -12.60 18.44
C ARG A 90 -11.16 -12.39 19.53
N GLN A 91 -10.46 -13.46 19.91
CA GLN A 91 -9.43 -13.40 20.96
C GLN A 91 -8.25 -12.54 20.50
N ALA A 92 -7.72 -12.79 19.32
CA ALA A 92 -6.61 -12.03 18.73
C ALA A 92 -6.97 -10.55 18.57
N ILE A 93 -8.17 -10.23 18.05
CA ILE A 93 -8.65 -8.85 17.96
C ILE A 93 -8.70 -8.17 19.33
N GLY A 94 -9.20 -8.88 20.35
CA GLY A 94 -9.24 -8.37 21.74
C GLY A 94 -7.84 -8.04 22.27
N LEU A 95 -6.89 -8.94 22.14
CA LEU A 95 -5.50 -8.75 22.58
C LEU A 95 -4.81 -7.60 21.81
N VAL A 96 -4.98 -7.54 20.49
CA VAL A 96 -4.41 -6.46 19.68
C VAL A 96 -4.96 -5.09 20.10
N ARG A 97 -6.27 -4.97 20.33
CA ARG A 97 -6.91 -3.71 20.73
C ARG A 97 -6.48 -3.23 22.12
N HIS A 98 -6.27 -4.15 23.07
CA HIS A 98 -5.95 -3.80 24.46
C HIS A 98 -4.45 -3.79 24.75
N GLU A 99 -3.70 -4.71 24.16
CA GLU A 99 -2.30 -4.97 24.51
C GLU A 99 -1.33 -4.78 23.34
N ARG A 100 -1.85 -4.56 22.11
CA ARG A 100 -1.05 -4.54 20.87
C ARG A 100 -0.21 -5.80 20.71
N ARG A 101 -0.82 -6.97 20.99
CA ARG A 101 -0.15 -8.28 20.91
C ARG A 101 -1.04 -9.33 20.28
N LEU A 102 -0.41 -10.22 19.52
CA LEU A 102 -1.03 -11.46 19.07
C LEU A 102 -1.09 -12.49 20.22
N PRO A 103 -1.87 -13.59 20.10
CA PRO A 103 -1.95 -14.63 21.12
C PRO A 103 -0.62 -15.27 21.52
N ASP A 104 0.37 -15.28 20.63
CA ASP A 104 1.74 -15.77 20.90
C ASP A 104 2.64 -14.74 21.58
N GLY A 105 2.11 -13.53 21.90
CA GLY A 105 2.85 -12.44 22.51
C GLY A 105 3.57 -11.50 21.53
N THR A 106 3.53 -11.79 20.24
CA THR A 106 4.12 -10.95 19.20
C THR A 106 3.47 -9.56 19.20
N PHE A 107 4.30 -8.52 19.14
CA PHE A 107 3.79 -7.15 19.03
C PHE A 107 3.11 -6.94 17.68
N TRP A 108 1.84 -6.50 17.73
CA TRP A 108 1.04 -6.20 16.55
C TRP A 108 0.01 -5.10 16.87
N PRO A 109 0.07 -3.92 16.21
CA PRO A 109 -0.65 -2.75 16.67
C PRO A 109 -2.07 -2.58 16.14
N VAL A 110 -2.44 -3.25 15.03
CA VAL A 110 -3.69 -2.99 14.30
C VAL A 110 -4.48 -4.28 14.12
N PRO A 111 -5.79 -4.31 14.41
CA PRO A 111 -6.65 -5.43 14.07
C PRO A 111 -6.66 -5.71 12.56
N VAL A 112 -6.66 -6.99 12.20
CA VAL A 112 -6.79 -7.45 10.81
C VAL A 112 -7.99 -8.39 10.74
N ASP A 113 -9.12 -7.85 10.31
CA ASP A 113 -10.40 -8.55 10.27
C ASP A 113 -11.00 -8.60 8.86
N LEU A 114 -11.94 -9.52 8.64
CA LEU A 114 -12.76 -9.61 7.45
C LEU A 114 -14.22 -9.40 7.83
N ALA A 115 -14.69 -8.17 7.69
CA ALA A 115 -16.08 -7.83 7.91
C ALA A 115 -16.94 -8.20 6.69
N VAL A 116 -18.09 -8.84 6.94
CA VAL A 116 -19.06 -9.25 5.94
C VAL A 116 -20.48 -9.02 6.50
N PRO A 117 -21.54 -8.99 5.64
CA PRO A 117 -22.91 -8.96 6.15
C PRO A 117 -23.21 -10.19 7.01
N GLU A 118 -23.93 -9.99 8.11
CA GLU A 118 -24.39 -11.06 9.00
C GLU A 118 -25.12 -12.18 8.23
N THR A 119 -25.92 -11.81 7.24
CA THR A 119 -26.66 -12.77 6.39
C THR A 119 -25.75 -13.70 5.58
N PHE A 120 -24.56 -13.23 5.23
CA PHE A 120 -23.51 -14.04 4.60
C PHE A 120 -22.79 -14.90 5.64
N ALA A 121 -22.40 -14.28 6.76
CA ALA A 121 -21.65 -14.93 7.83
C ALA A 121 -22.39 -16.10 8.48
N ARG A 122 -23.69 -15.96 8.75
CA ARG A 122 -24.56 -17.02 9.35
C ARG A 122 -24.59 -18.34 8.58
N ARG A 123 -24.22 -18.31 7.30
CA ARG A 123 -24.12 -19.51 6.44
C ARG A 123 -22.77 -20.18 6.50
N ARG A 124 -21.87 -19.70 7.34
CA ARG A 124 -20.49 -20.21 7.48
C ARG A 124 -20.31 -20.78 8.88
N LYS A 125 -19.47 -21.78 8.98
CA LYS A 125 -19.09 -22.43 10.24
C LYS A 125 -17.59 -22.74 10.22
N PRO A 126 -16.95 -22.93 11.36
CA PRO A 126 -15.58 -23.40 11.43
C PRO A 126 -15.36 -24.66 10.59
N GLY A 127 -14.27 -24.66 9.82
CA GLY A 127 -13.91 -25.70 8.86
C GLY A 127 -14.44 -25.47 7.43
N ASP A 128 -15.39 -24.56 7.21
CA ASP A 128 -15.82 -24.19 5.86
C ASP A 128 -14.67 -23.51 5.11
N ARG A 129 -14.64 -23.74 3.79
CA ARG A 129 -13.74 -23.04 2.88
C ARG A 129 -14.53 -22.10 1.96
N MET A 130 -13.98 -20.94 1.69
CA MET A 130 -14.59 -19.94 0.82
C MET A 130 -13.55 -19.18 0.02
N VAL A 131 -13.94 -18.69 -1.16
CA VAL A 131 -13.07 -17.92 -2.04
C VAL A 131 -13.21 -16.42 -1.76
N LEU A 132 -12.10 -15.74 -1.63
CA LEU A 132 -12.03 -14.29 -1.62
C LEU A 132 -11.72 -13.81 -3.04
N ARG A 133 -12.61 -12.97 -3.59
CA ARG A 133 -12.51 -12.47 -4.97
C ARG A 133 -12.23 -10.99 -5.02
N HIS A 134 -11.45 -10.60 -6.02
CA HIS A 134 -11.38 -9.20 -6.45
C HIS A 134 -12.77 -8.72 -6.93
N PRO A 135 -13.13 -7.44 -6.81
CA PRO A 135 -14.39 -6.91 -7.33
C PRO A 135 -14.63 -7.22 -8.82
N GLU A 136 -13.58 -7.39 -9.60
CA GLU A 136 -13.64 -7.80 -11.01
C GLU A 136 -13.84 -9.32 -11.20
N GLY A 137 -14.05 -10.08 -10.12
CA GLY A 137 -14.38 -11.50 -10.13
C GLY A 137 -13.21 -12.49 -10.07
N MET A 138 -11.97 -12.02 -10.07
CA MET A 138 -10.79 -12.89 -9.98
C MET A 138 -10.65 -13.49 -8.59
N ALA A 139 -10.39 -14.80 -8.49
CA ALA A 139 -10.16 -15.49 -7.23
C ALA A 139 -8.73 -15.20 -6.74
N LEU A 140 -8.61 -14.57 -5.56
CA LEU A 140 -7.32 -14.17 -4.98
C LEU A 140 -6.80 -15.16 -3.94
N ALA A 141 -7.68 -15.70 -3.10
CA ALA A 141 -7.32 -16.65 -2.05
C ALA A 141 -8.49 -17.55 -1.67
N ILE A 142 -8.17 -18.67 -1.05
CA ILE A 142 -9.14 -19.48 -0.30
C ILE A 142 -8.93 -19.22 1.18
N LEU A 143 -10.04 -18.91 1.88
CA LEU A 143 -10.08 -18.76 3.32
C LEU A 143 -10.67 -20.02 3.95
N THR A 144 -9.93 -20.67 4.86
CA THR A 144 -10.45 -21.72 5.73
C THR A 144 -10.94 -21.08 7.02
N VAL A 145 -12.25 -21.11 7.24
CA VAL A 145 -12.92 -20.44 8.37
C VAL A 145 -12.53 -21.10 9.70
N SER A 146 -12.03 -20.32 10.64
CA SER A 146 -11.79 -20.77 12.02
C SER A 146 -12.88 -20.31 12.99
N GLU A 147 -13.39 -19.09 12.82
CA GLU A 147 -14.43 -18.51 13.67
C GLU A 147 -15.33 -17.56 12.85
N VAL A 148 -16.61 -17.51 13.23
CA VAL A 148 -17.56 -16.50 12.79
C VAL A 148 -18.13 -15.83 14.04
N TRP A 149 -18.05 -14.51 14.11
CA TRP A 149 -18.45 -13.78 15.30
C TRP A 149 -19.04 -12.40 14.99
N GLU A 150 -19.92 -11.94 15.87
CA GLU A 150 -20.51 -10.62 15.80
C GLU A 150 -19.71 -9.66 16.69
N PRO A 151 -19.47 -8.41 16.25
CA PRO A 151 -18.73 -7.46 17.08
C PRO A 151 -19.52 -7.20 18.37
N PRO A 152 -18.86 -7.28 19.54
CA PRO A 152 -19.51 -7.00 20.82
C PRO A 152 -19.81 -5.51 21.01
N PHE A 153 -19.58 -4.68 20.00
CA PHE A 153 -19.47 -3.23 20.12
C PHE A 153 -20.59 -2.52 19.36
N GLY A 154 -21.49 -1.90 20.13
CA GLY A 154 -22.31 -0.81 19.63
C GLY A 154 -21.45 0.44 19.43
N ASN A 155 -21.61 1.11 18.28
CA ASN A 155 -21.27 2.52 17.99
C ASN A 155 -20.06 3.16 18.68
N SER A 156 -18.88 2.54 18.71
CA SER A 156 -17.65 3.21 19.14
C SER A 156 -17.11 4.08 17.98
N PRO A 157 -16.58 5.29 18.24
CA PRO A 157 -15.90 6.11 17.24
C PRO A 157 -14.70 5.42 16.56
N ARG A 158 -14.10 4.39 17.18
CA ARG A 158 -13.08 3.52 16.58
C ARG A 158 -13.64 2.56 15.52
N ASP A 159 -14.96 2.41 15.44
CA ASP A 159 -15.64 1.61 14.39
C ASP A 159 -15.77 2.39 13.08
N ALA A 160 -15.33 3.65 13.02
CA ALA A 160 -15.29 4.46 11.79
C ALA A 160 -14.32 3.90 10.72
N GLN A 161 -13.38 3.04 11.12
CA GLN A 161 -12.49 2.33 10.19
C GLN A 161 -13.24 1.41 9.20
N HIS A 162 -14.53 1.19 9.43
CA HIS A 162 -15.39 0.36 8.58
C HIS A 162 -16.51 1.17 7.91
N GLU A 163 -16.31 2.46 7.68
CA GLU A 163 -17.37 3.32 7.10
C GLU A 163 -17.74 2.89 5.68
N ASP A 164 -16.76 2.49 4.88
CA ASP A 164 -16.94 1.88 3.57
C ASP A 164 -17.69 0.53 3.66
N ILE A 165 -17.38 -0.25 4.69
CA ILE A 165 -18.10 -1.51 4.98
C ILE A 165 -19.52 -1.22 5.45
N ARG A 166 -19.74 -0.19 6.26
CA ARG A 166 -21.09 0.25 6.66
C ARG A 166 -21.92 0.70 5.46
N ALA A 167 -21.32 1.46 4.54
CA ALA A 167 -21.96 1.85 3.29
C ALA A 167 -22.33 0.63 2.43
N MET A 168 -21.44 -0.35 2.32
CA MET A 168 -21.67 -1.60 1.63
C MET A 168 -22.76 -2.44 2.29
N LEU A 169 -22.84 -2.44 3.61
CA LEU A 169 -23.80 -3.21 4.38
C LEU A 169 -25.23 -2.64 4.28
N GLN A 170 -25.43 -1.42 3.77
CA GLN A 170 -26.74 -0.79 3.57
C GLN A 170 -27.67 -0.92 4.79
N GLY A 171 -27.13 -0.74 6.00
CA GLY A 171 -27.87 -0.87 7.26
C GLY A 171 -27.96 -2.30 7.82
N MET A 172 -27.36 -3.31 7.18
CA MET A 172 -27.19 -4.64 7.77
C MET A 172 -26.13 -4.62 8.87
N GLN A 173 -26.28 -5.51 9.86
CA GLN A 173 -25.27 -5.68 10.91
C GLN A 173 -24.02 -6.37 10.34
N PRO A 174 -22.80 -5.90 10.68
CA PRO A 174 -21.57 -6.56 10.31
C PRO A 174 -21.37 -7.81 11.17
N ALA A 175 -20.78 -8.84 10.57
CA ALA A 175 -20.17 -9.96 11.26
C ALA A 175 -18.73 -10.15 10.75
N PHE A 176 -17.92 -10.84 11.51
CA PHE A 176 -16.51 -11.07 11.16
C PHE A 176 -16.25 -12.54 10.91
N ILE A 177 -15.43 -12.81 9.90
CA ILE A 177 -14.96 -14.17 9.59
C ILE A 177 -13.44 -14.21 9.82
N ALA A 178 -13.01 -15.07 10.71
CA ALA A 178 -11.61 -15.37 10.96
C ALA A 178 -11.17 -16.65 10.26
N GLY A 179 -9.88 -16.77 9.97
CA GLY A 179 -9.34 -18.00 9.39
C GLY A 179 -7.98 -17.81 8.73
N THR A 180 -7.44 -18.93 8.24
CA THR A 180 -6.18 -19.00 7.52
C THR A 180 -6.36 -18.91 6.02
N LEU A 181 -5.37 -18.37 5.33
CA LEU A 181 -5.40 -18.09 3.89
C LEU A 181 -4.46 -19.02 3.12
N GLU A 182 -4.93 -19.44 1.95
CA GLU A 182 -4.13 -20.07 0.89
C GLU A 182 -4.24 -19.19 -0.35
N GLY A 183 -3.15 -18.49 -0.70
CA GLY A 183 -3.15 -17.49 -1.78
C GLY A 183 -3.08 -18.12 -3.16
N LEU A 184 -3.96 -17.68 -4.04
CA LEU A 184 -3.99 -18.09 -5.45
C LEU A 184 -3.15 -17.15 -6.31
N GLU A 185 -3.37 -15.85 -6.15
CA GLU A 185 -2.64 -14.79 -6.84
C GLU A 185 -2.80 -13.45 -6.13
N LEU A 186 -1.87 -12.53 -6.40
CA LEU A 186 -2.00 -11.15 -5.94
C LEU A 186 -3.02 -10.39 -6.78
N PRO A 187 -3.65 -9.34 -6.22
CA PRO A 187 -4.53 -8.47 -6.99
C PRO A 187 -3.83 -7.93 -8.25
N PRO A 188 -4.54 -7.78 -9.37
CA PRO A 188 -3.96 -7.27 -10.60
C PRO A 188 -3.66 -5.78 -10.46
N HIS A 189 -2.45 -5.42 -10.82
CA HIS A 189 -2.04 -4.02 -10.96
C HIS A 189 -1.61 -3.77 -12.40
N HIS A 190 -2.33 -2.90 -13.11
CA HIS A 190 -2.06 -2.64 -14.54
C HIS A 190 -0.96 -1.60 -14.76
N THR A 191 -0.64 -0.80 -13.72
CA THR A 191 0.32 0.29 -13.77
C THR A 191 1.44 0.11 -12.75
N PHE A 192 2.64 0.60 -13.10
CA PHE A 192 3.81 0.59 -12.21
C PHE A 192 4.17 -0.78 -11.61
N GLN A 193 3.92 -1.87 -12.34
CA GLN A 193 4.15 -3.25 -11.86
C GLN A 193 5.59 -3.47 -11.36
N HIS A 194 6.57 -2.82 -11.97
CA HIS A 194 7.98 -2.93 -11.59
C HIS A 194 8.29 -2.30 -10.23
N PHE A 195 7.45 -1.39 -9.73
CA PHE A 195 7.55 -0.83 -8.38
C PHE A 195 6.71 -1.58 -7.34
N ARG A 196 5.93 -2.60 -7.73
CA ARG A 196 5.08 -3.39 -6.84
C ARG A 196 5.70 -4.75 -6.56
N GLN A 197 6.85 -4.72 -5.88
CA GLN A 197 7.57 -5.94 -5.57
C GLN A 197 7.18 -6.48 -4.20
N THR A 198 7.16 -7.81 -4.06
CA THR A 198 6.93 -8.46 -2.76
C THR A 198 8.11 -8.25 -1.82
N PRO A 199 7.90 -8.34 -0.49
CA PRO A 199 8.98 -8.23 0.48
C PRO A 199 10.17 -9.14 0.17
N GLY A 200 9.94 -10.38 -0.22
CA GLY A 200 11.01 -11.32 -0.58
C GLY A 200 11.88 -10.86 -1.76
N ARG A 201 11.29 -10.21 -2.76
CA ARG A 201 12.04 -9.66 -3.90
C ARG A 201 12.83 -8.41 -3.53
N VAL A 202 12.21 -7.50 -2.76
CA VAL A 202 12.86 -6.28 -2.29
C VAL A 202 14.05 -6.60 -1.40
N ARG A 203 13.91 -7.55 -0.47
CA ARG A 203 15.02 -8.01 0.39
C ARG A 203 16.21 -8.50 -0.43
N LYS A 204 15.98 -9.34 -1.43
CA LYS A 204 17.04 -9.81 -2.34
C LYS A 204 17.71 -8.67 -3.10
N ALA A 205 16.98 -7.63 -3.46
CA ALA A 205 17.54 -6.45 -4.11
C ALA A 205 18.39 -5.63 -3.14
N LEU A 206 17.93 -5.44 -1.91
CA LEU A 206 18.65 -4.74 -0.85
C LEU A 206 19.95 -5.47 -0.44
N GLU A 207 19.92 -6.79 -0.33
CA GLU A 207 21.12 -7.60 -0.05
C GLU A 207 22.22 -7.39 -1.10
N LYS A 208 21.85 -7.19 -2.37
CA LYS A 208 22.81 -6.92 -3.46
C LYS A 208 23.49 -5.55 -3.34
N SER A 209 22.90 -4.59 -2.63
CA SER A 209 23.52 -3.28 -2.40
C SER A 209 24.77 -3.38 -1.52
N GLY A 210 24.86 -4.44 -0.70
CA GLY A 210 25.96 -4.64 0.24
C GLY A 210 25.98 -3.62 1.40
N ARG A 211 24.95 -2.80 1.55
CA ARG A 211 24.86 -1.84 2.64
C ARG A 211 24.49 -2.54 3.94
N PRO A 212 25.17 -2.20 5.07
CA PRO A 212 24.91 -2.84 6.35
C PRO A 212 23.57 -2.43 6.96
N LYS A 213 23.04 -1.28 6.55
CA LYS A 213 21.80 -0.70 7.03
C LYS A 213 20.87 -0.40 5.87
N VAL A 214 19.58 -0.54 6.12
CA VAL A 214 18.51 -0.15 5.20
C VAL A 214 17.53 0.73 5.98
N ILE A 215 17.33 1.94 5.49
CA ILE A 215 16.37 2.90 6.07
C ILE A 215 15.08 2.81 5.29
N GLY A 216 14.00 2.41 5.96
CA GLY A 216 12.64 2.48 5.44
C GLY A 216 12.00 3.83 5.71
N VAL A 217 11.36 4.38 4.69
CA VAL A 217 10.54 5.60 4.78
C VAL A 217 9.17 5.26 4.19
N SER A 218 8.10 5.36 4.97
CA SER A 218 6.75 5.31 4.41
C SER A 218 6.33 6.69 3.97
N ASN A 219 5.70 6.76 2.82
CA ASN A 219 5.22 8.00 2.23
C ASN A 219 3.82 7.82 1.66
N SER A 220 3.00 8.85 1.79
CA SER A 220 1.67 8.94 1.21
C SER A 220 1.42 10.28 0.53
N ASP A 221 2.41 11.18 0.54
CA ASP A 221 2.33 12.56 0.09
C ASP A 221 3.38 12.88 -0.98
N LEU A 222 3.36 14.11 -1.47
CA LEU A 222 4.42 14.64 -2.33
C LEU A 222 5.71 14.85 -1.53
N LEU A 223 6.85 14.58 -2.16
CA LEU A 223 8.16 14.79 -1.57
C LEU A 223 8.74 16.13 -2.02
N SER A 224 9.02 17.00 -1.07
CA SER A 224 9.70 18.28 -1.29
C SER A 224 11.21 18.09 -1.47
N PRO A 225 11.94 19.09 -2.01
CA PRO A 225 13.41 19.09 -2.03
C PRO A 225 14.04 18.96 -0.65
N SER A 226 13.40 19.50 0.41
CA SER A 226 13.84 19.36 1.80
C SER A 226 13.72 17.93 2.30
N ASP A 227 12.63 17.23 1.96
CA ASP A 227 12.44 15.81 2.32
C ASP A 227 13.51 14.94 1.68
N ILE A 228 13.74 15.11 0.38
CA ILE A 228 14.78 14.40 -0.36
C ILE A 228 16.16 14.65 0.26
N HIS A 229 16.47 15.91 0.56
CA HIS A 229 17.74 16.27 1.20
C HIS A 229 17.90 15.63 2.58
N ALA A 230 16.84 15.66 3.40
CA ALA A 230 16.86 15.08 4.75
C ALA A 230 17.05 13.55 4.72
N ILE A 231 16.33 12.87 3.82
CA ILE A 231 16.47 11.42 3.63
C ILE A 231 17.87 11.05 3.14
N ASP A 232 18.40 11.77 2.16
CA ASP A 232 19.75 11.57 1.64
C ASP A 232 20.84 11.78 2.70
N LYS A 233 20.72 12.84 3.48
CA LYS A 233 21.64 13.14 4.59
C LYS A 233 21.62 12.00 5.60
N LEU A 234 20.43 11.54 5.99
CA LEU A 234 20.26 10.43 6.92
C LEU A 234 20.88 9.14 6.40
N ALA A 235 20.71 8.83 5.12
CA ALA A 235 21.29 7.66 4.47
C ALA A 235 22.81 7.71 4.44
N ARG A 236 23.41 8.85 4.11
CA ARG A 236 24.87 9.03 4.07
C ARG A 236 25.49 8.93 5.46
N GLU A 237 24.90 9.59 6.47
CA GLU A 237 25.39 9.56 7.85
C GLU A 237 25.37 8.14 8.44
N ASN A 238 24.44 7.29 7.99
CA ASN A 238 24.30 5.92 8.45
C ASN A 238 24.95 4.87 7.54
N ASN A 239 25.54 5.25 6.42
CA ASN A 239 26.02 4.32 5.38
C ASN A 239 24.95 3.31 4.97
N ALA A 240 23.75 3.79 4.72
CA ALA A 240 22.55 2.98 4.52
C ALA A 240 22.03 3.05 3.08
N ALA A 241 21.36 1.98 2.64
CA ALA A 241 20.44 2.03 1.51
C ALA A 241 19.10 2.65 1.96
N VAL A 242 18.31 3.16 1.02
CA VAL A 242 16.98 3.71 1.28
C VAL A 242 15.91 2.86 0.59
N LEU A 243 14.87 2.50 1.32
CA LEU A 243 13.65 1.94 0.76
C LEU A 243 12.49 2.91 1.02
N LEU A 244 12.02 3.55 -0.04
CA LEU A 244 10.82 4.38 0.00
C LEU A 244 9.60 3.48 -0.28
N LEU A 245 8.71 3.36 0.70
CA LEU A 245 7.46 2.63 0.62
C LEU A 245 6.33 3.64 0.36
N GLN A 246 5.93 3.75 -0.90
CA GLN A 246 4.83 4.64 -1.31
C GLN A 246 3.49 3.92 -1.13
N GLU A 247 2.62 4.45 -0.28
CA GLU A 247 1.25 3.96 -0.14
C GLU A 247 0.39 4.47 -1.31
N ASN A 248 -0.36 3.57 -1.93
CA ASN A 248 -1.32 3.94 -2.97
C ASN A 248 -2.72 4.09 -2.36
N LEU A 249 -3.06 5.27 -1.87
CA LEU A 249 -4.33 5.54 -1.19
C LEU A 249 -5.55 5.30 -2.08
N SER A 250 -5.47 5.48 -3.40
CA SER A 250 -6.57 5.20 -4.32
C SER A 250 -7.01 3.73 -4.30
N ALA A 251 -6.14 2.82 -3.85
CA ALA A 251 -6.48 1.41 -3.68
C ALA A 251 -7.52 1.16 -2.57
N LEU A 252 -7.82 2.15 -1.71
CA LEU A 252 -8.87 2.04 -0.70
C LEU A 252 -10.27 2.27 -1.26
N GLY A 253 -10.40 2.80 -2.47
CA GLY A 253 -11.67 3.22 -3.06
C GLY A 253 -12.22 4.50 -2.41
N GLY A 254 -13.33 5.02 -2.95
CA GLY A 254 -13.97 6.25 -2.46
C GLY A 254 -13.56 7.49 -3.25
N ASP A 255 -13.77 8.68 -2.66
CA ASP A 255 -13.52 9.98 -3.29
C ASP A 255 -12.04 10.38 -3.35
N PHE A 256 -11.13 9.41 -3.29
CA PHE A 256 -9.71 9.71 -3.52
C PHE A 256 -9.55 10.20 -4.96
N PRO A 257 -8.93 11.36 -5.16
CA PRO A 257 -8.79 11.91 -6.50
C PRO A 257 -8.06 10.91 -7.41
N ASP A 258 -8.49 10.87 -8.66
CA ASP A 258 -8.00 9.97 -9.73
C ASP A 258 -6.53 10.21 -10.11
N TRP A 259 -5.80 10.94 -9.27
CA TRP A 259 -4.44 11.39 -9.53
C TRP A 259 -3.32 10.51 -8.92
N SER A 260 -3.69 9.43 -8.24
CA SER A 260 -2.72 8.51 -7.63
C SER A 260 -1.61 8.03 -8.58
N LEU A 261 -1.88 8.00 -9.88
CA LEU A 261 -0.87 7.72 -10.89
C LEU A 261 0.10 8.90 -11.08
N GLY A 262 -0.40 10.13 -11.00
CA GLY A 262 0.40 11.35 -11.01
C GLY A 262 1.29 11.44 -9.78
N GLU A 263 0.75 11.12 -8.61
CA GLU A 263 1.50 11.08 -7.35
C GLU A 263 2.72 10.15 -7.44
N ILE A 264 2.53 8.92 -7.91
CA ILE A 264 3.65 7.98 -8.08
C ILE A 264 4.70 8.51 -9.05
N ARG A 265 4.28 9.20 -10.13
CA ARG A 265 5.21 9.85 -11.05
C ARG A 265 5.95 11.01 -10.40
N CYS A 266 5.25 11.82 -9.60
CA CYS A 266 5.83 12.90 -8.80
C CYS A 266 6.90 12.38 -7.83
N VAL A 267 6.58 11.35 -7.06
CA VAL A 267 7.54 10.72 -6.13
C VAL A 267 8.74 10.15 -6.87
N ARG A 268 8.53 9.51 -8.02
CA ARG A 268 9.63 9.02 -8.87
C ARG A 268 10.53 10.17 -9.31
N HIS A 269 9.96 11.30 -9.80
CA HIS A 269 10.75 12.46 -10.20
C HIS A 269 11.50 13.07 -9.01
N ALA A 270 10.87 13.20 -7.86
CA ALA A 270 11.54 13.67 -6.65
C ALA A 270 12.74 12.78 -6.29
N MET A 271 12.59 11.47 -6.36
CA MET A 271 13.67 10.51 -6.08
C MET A 271 14.85 10.58 -7.08
N GLU A 272 14.64 11.08 -8.31
CA GLU A 272 15.73 11.30 -9.27
C GLU A 272 16.77 12.32 -8.77
N HIS A 273 16.41 13.15 -7.79
CA HIS A 273 17.30 14.10 -7.13
C HIS A 273 18.06 13.52 -5.93
N MET A 274 17.76 12.29 -5.53
CA MET A 274 18.52 11.62 -4.47
C MET A 274 19.95 11.33 -4.93
N GLN A 275 20.91 11.56 -4.04
CA GLN A 275 22.33 11.27 -4.25
C GLN A 275 22.70 9.87 -3.74
N THR A 276 21.86 9.26 -2.92
CA THR A 276 22.05 7.90 -2.41
C THR A 276 21.90 6.90 -3.55
N PRO A 277 22.96 6.16 -3.94
CA PRO A 277 22.94 5.30 -5.14
C PRO A 277 22.04 4.06 -4.98
N ASP A 278 21.76 3.66 -3.75
CA ASP A 278 21.03 2.44 -3.40
C ASP A 278 19.64 2.80 -2.84
N ALA A 279 18.92 3.71 -3.54
CA ALA A 279 17.55 4.06 -3.22
C ALA A 279 16.57 3.23 -4.07
N ILE A 280 15.58 2.63 -3.43
CA ILE A 280 14.53 1.81 -4.06
C ILE A 280 13.18 2.44 -3.75
N LEU A 281 12.36 2.64 -4.78
CA LEU A 281 10.93 2.94 -4.65
C LEU A 281 10.16 1.62 -4.74
N ASN A 282 9.26 1.38 -3.78
CA ASN A 282 8.30 0.30 -3.85
C ASN A 282 6.90 0.79 -3.46
N ILE A 283 5.91 0.46 -4.27
CA ILE A 283 4.51 0.77 -3.99
C ILE A 283 3.94 -0.35 -3.14
N VAL A 284 3.28 0.02 -2.06
CA VAL A 284 2.64 -0.90 -1.12
C VAL A 284 1.15 -0.63 -1.01
N PRO A 285 0.34 -1.65 -0.68
CA PRO A 285 -1.04 -1.41 -0.30
C PRO A 285 -1.11 -0.47 0.90
N PRO A 286 -2.07 0.47 0.93
CA PRO A 286 -2.18 1.41 2.04
C PRO A 286 -2.62 0.72 3.32
N VAL A 287 -2.13 1.22 4.44
CA VAL A 287 -2.53 0.78 5.77
C VAL A 287 -3.92 1.35 6.08
N ALA A 288 -4.89 0.46 6.21
CA ALA A 288 -6.28 0.83 6.50
C ALA A 288 -6.49 1.16 8.00
N ALA A 289 -5.64 2.00 8.58
CA ALA A 289 -5.69 2.45 9.97
C ALA A 289 -5.14 3.88 10.04
N GLU A 290 -5.41 4.56 11.15
CA GLU A 290 -4.99 5.92 11.39
C GLU A 290 -4.21 6.04 12.71
N GLY A 291 -3.51 7.16 12.87
CA GLY A 291 -2.80 7.50 14.11
C GLY A 291 -1.52 6.70 14.34
N PHE A 292 -1.14 6.58 15.61
CA PHE A 292 0.15 5.96 15.98
C PHE A 292 0.22 4.48 15.68
N GLU A 293 -0.90 3.78 15.77
CA GLU A 293 -1.00 2.35 15.45
C GLU A 293 -0.72 2.06 13.97
N ALA A 294 -1.19 2.94 13.09
CA ALA A 294 -0.89 2.87 11.66
C ALA A 294 0.62 3.06 11.40
N GLU A 295 1.24 4.06 12.05
CA GLU A 295 2.68 4.29 11.93
C GLU A 295 3.51 3.11 12.47
N MET A 296 3.08 2.50 13.58
CA MET A 296 3.72 1.28 14.08
C MET A 296 3.63 0.13 13.07
N LEU A 297 2.47 -0.01 12.41
CA LEU A 297 2.29 -1.04 11.37
C LEU A 297 3.16 -0.75 10.14
N ARG A 298 3.28 0.51 9.71
CA ARG A 298 4.20 0.92 8.63
C ARG A 298 5.65 0.57 8.94
N ALA A 299 6.09 0.79 10.18
CA ALA A 299 7.42 0.39 10.62
C ALA A 299 7.61 -1.15 10.59
N ILE A 300 6.59 -1.92 10.98
CA ILE A 300 6.60 -3.39 10.88
C ILE A 300 6.65 -3.83 9.41
N ILE A 301 5.86 -3.20 8.52
CA ILE A 301 5.91 -3.46 7.08
C ILE A 301 7.32 -3.18 6.55
N ALA A 302 7.91 -2.02 6.85
CA ALA A 302 9.27 -1.68 6.44
C ALA A 302 10.28 -2.76 6.90
N ARG A 303 10.20 -3.21 8.15
CA ARG A 303 11.00 -4.33 8.66
C ARG A 303 10.77 -5.60 7.82
N ASN A 304 9.54 -5.93 7.50
CA ASN A 304 9.21 -7.11 6.71
C ASN A 304 9.76 -7.00 5.28
N PHE A 305 9.87 -5.80 4.74
CA PHE A 305 10.55 -5.52 3.47
C PHE A 305 12.10 -5.53 3.58
N GLY A 306 12.66 -5.70 4.77
CA GLY A 306 14.11 -5.83 4.98
C GLY A 306 14.80 -4.60 5.54
N CYS A 307 14.05 -3.58 5.97
CA CYS A 307 14.63 -2.42 6.63
C CYS A 307 15.13 -2.79 8.02
N THR A 308 16.31 -2.26 8.36
CA THR A 308 16.90 -2.35 9.70
C THR A 308 16.52 -1.15 10.57
N HIS A 309 16.21 -0.03 9.90
CA HIS A 309 15.83 1.24 10.52
C HIS A 309 14.57 1.77 9.84
N TYR A 310 13.74 2.45 10.60
CA TYR A 310 12.57 3.19 10.11
C TYR A 310 12.74 4.67 10.42
N ALA A 311 12.63 5.51 9.40
CA ALA A 311 12.76 6.94 9.56
C ALA A 311 11.38 7.62 9.64
N ALA A 312 11.21 8.47 10.63
CA ALA A 312 10.00 9.27 10.81
C ALA A 312 10.34 10.68 11.25
N ALA A 313 9.46 11.64 10.96
CA ALA A 313 9.63 13.03 11.35
C ALA A 313 9.74 13.15 12.88
N LYS A 314 10.68 13.99 13.34
CA LYS A 314 10.90 14.23 14.77
C LYS A 314 9.67 14.88 15.39
N GLY A 315 9.16 14.32 16.49
CA GLY A 315 8.00 14.84 17.19
C GLY A 315 7.38 13.80 18.12
N LYS A 316 6.19 14.09 18.65
CA LYS A 316 5.48 13.20 19.59
C LYS A 316 5.25 11.79 19.02
N ALA A 317 4.95 11.69 17.73
CA ALA A 317 4.79 10.41 17.06
C ALA A 317 6.10 9.60 17.07
N PHE A 318 7.22 10.25 16.75
CA PHE A 318 8.55 9.65 16.79
C PHE A 318 8.91 9.11 18.17
N ASP A 319 8.61 9.88 19.24
CA ASP A 319 8.91 9.49 20.63
C ASP A 319 8.13 8.22 21.02
N ILE A 320 6.84 8.13 20.63
CA ILE A 320 6.00 6.95 20.85
C ILE A 320 6.53 5.73 20.10
N LEU A 321 6.86 5.90 18.82
CA LEU A 321 7.42 4.83 17.98
C LEU A 321 8.76 4.33 18.54
N SER A 322 9.62 5.26 18.94
CA SER A 322 10.94 4.93 19.53
C SER A 322 10.80 4.14 20.83
N GLY A 323 9.78 4.42 21.64
CA GLY A 323 9.45 3.63 22.82
C GLY A 323 9.04 2.18 22.50
N CYS A 324 8.52 1.93 21.30
CA CYS A 324 8.09 0.61 20.84
C CYS A 324 9.10 -0.07 19.89
N ALA A 325 10.19 0.58 19.51
CA ALA A 325 11.16 0.14 18.51
C ALA A 325 11.62 -1.31 18.71
N ARG A 326 12.03 -1.66 19.95
CA ARG A 326 12.46 -3.01 20.30
C ARG A 326 11.36 -4.05 20.10
N GLN A 327 10.11 -3.70 20.40
CA GLN A 327 8.96 -4.60 20.26
C GLN A 327 8.60 -4.80 18.77
N MET A 328 8.73 -3.74 17.96
CA MET A 328 8.56 -3.79 16.52
C MET A 328 9.71 -4.52 15.81
N GLY A 329 10.87 -4.66 16.46
CA GLY A 329 12.06 -5.29 15.89
C GLY A 329 12.71 -4.45 14.79
N ILE A 330 12.66 -3.12 14.90
CA ILE A 330 13.27 -2.17 13.97
C ILE A 330 13.79 -0.95 14.74
N GLU A 331 14.95 -0.42 14.36
CA GLU A 331 15.50 0.78 14.97
C GLU A 331 14.84 2.04 14.39
N MET A 332 14.72 3.10 15.19
CA MET A 332 14.11 4.36 14.78
C MET A 332 15.15 5.42 14.48
N LEU A 333 14.99 6.13 13.38
CA LEU A 333 15.81 7.29 13.01
C LEU A 333 14.90 8.52 12.85
N ALA A 334 15.30 9.61 13.49
CA ALA A 334 14.59 10.88 13.35
C ALA A 334 14.97 11.55 12.03
N ILE A 335 14.00 11.86 11.19
CA ILE A 335 14.21 12.79 10.08
C ILE A 335 14.30 14.19 10.69
N PRO A 336 15.43 14.91 10.51
CA PRO A 336 15.56 16.25 11.03
C PRO A 336 14.59 17.17 10.25
N MET A 337 13.62 17.74 10.94
CA MET A 337 12.84 18.83 10.37
C MET A 337 13.73 20.07 10.28
N GLU A 338 14.09 20.49 9.08
CA GLU A 338 14.77 21.76 8.89
C GLU A 338 13.75 22.88 9.13
N ALA A 339 14.02 23.70 10.14
CA ALA A 339 13.20 24.89 10.43
C ALA A 339 13.42 25.91 9.30
N GLY A 340 12.47 26.07 8.39
CA GLY A 340 12.60 27.15 7.39
C GLY A 340 11.78 27.05 6.11
N GLY A 341 11.20 25.95 5.77
CA GLY A 341 10.28 25.87 4.64
C GLY A 341 8.85 25.91 5.17
N GLY A 342 8.09 26.96 4.87
CA GLY A 342 6.64 26.91 5.01
C GLY A 342 6.11 25.91 3.99
N GLU A 343 6.15 24.62 4.35
CA GLU A 343 5.61 23.56 3.50
C GLU A 343 4.11 23.80 3.38
N LEU A 344 3.69 24.07 2.15
CA LEU A 344 2.27 24.13 1.84
C LEU A 344 1.70 22.72 2.00
N PRO A 345 0.51 22.58 2.62
CA PRO A 345 -0.21 21.34 2.60
C PRO A 345 -0.39 20.84 1.14
N GLU A 346 -0.31 19.55 0.92
CA GLU A 346 -0.49 18.97 -0.42
C GLU A 346 -1.78 19.46 -1.10
N SER A 347 -2.88 19.53 -0.35
CA SER A 347 -4.15 20.07 -0.84
C SER A 347 -4.01 21.48 -1.39
N GLU A 348 -3.25 22.36 -0.72
CA GLU A 348 -3.02 23.72 -1.17
C GLU A 348 -2.11 23.77 -2.41
N ILE A 349 -1.10 22.88 -2.47
CA ILE A 349 -0.24 22.72 -3.66
C ILE A 349 -1.10 22.35 -4.87
N VAL A 350 -1.96 21.33 -4.74
CA VAL A 350 -2.85 20.85 -5.80
C VAL A 350 -3.84 21.93 -6.22
N GLU A 351 -4.43 22.68 -5.27
CA GLU A 351 -5.34 23.79 -5.56
C GLU A 351 -4.65 24.90 -6.37
N LYS A 352 -3.44 25.33 -5.96
CA LYS A 352 -2.66 26.33 -6.69
C LYS A 352 -2.32 25.88 -8.11
N VAL A 353 -1.90 24.61 -8.26
CA VAL A 353 -1.60 24.04 -9.61
C VAL A 353 -2.85 24.02 -10.47
N ARG A 354 -4.01 23.60 -9.95
CA ARG A 354 -5.31 23.64 -10.67
C ARG A 354 -5.75 25.06 -11.05
N ALA A 355 -5.47 26.03 -10.19
CA ALA A 355 -5.74 27.44 -10.46
C ALA A 355 -4.75 28.06 -11.49
N GLY A 356 -3.67 27.34 -11.85
CA GLY A 356 -2.60 27.86 -12.68
C GLY A 356 -1.69 28.86 -11.97
N GLU A 357 -1.73 28.88 -10.63
CA GLU A 357 -0.90 29.75 -9.79
C GLU A 357 0.53 29.24 -9.70
N ALA A 358 1.46 30.15 -9.41
CA ALA A 358 2.84 29.81 -9.15
C ALA A 358 2.98 29.23 -7.72
N LEU A 359 3.74 28.15 -7.59
CA LEU A 359 4.15 27.65 -6.28
C LEU A 359 5.31 28.47 -5.73
N PRO A 360 5.49 28.55 -4.39
CA PRO A 360 6.68 29.12 -3.78
C PRO A 360 7.95 28.46 -4.31
N GLU A 361 9.02 29.24 -4.40
CA GLU A 361 10.33 28.73 -4.81
C GLU A 361 10.80 27.64 -3.80
N GLY A 362 11.22 26.49 -4.33
CA GLY A 362 11.69 25.37 -3.51
C GLY A 362 10.58 24.50 -2.90
N ALA A 363 9.31 24.78 -3.13
CA ALA A 363 8.21 23.93 -2.65
C ALA A 363 8.28 22.50 -3.22
N LEU A 364 8.54 22.37 -4.52
CA LEU A 364 8.73 21.11 -5.22
C LEU A 364 9.82 21.22 -6.27
N HIS A 365 10.37 20.08 -6.71
CA HIS A 365 11.24 20.04 -7.87
C HIS A 365 10.48 20.44 -9.16
N PRO A 366 11.14 21.12 -10.12
CA PRO A 366 10.48 21.59 -11.34
C PRO A 366 9.76 20.49 -12.12
N GLU A 367 10.36 19.30 -12.20
CA GLU A 367 9.79 18.13 -12.88
C GLU A 367 8.52 17.62 -12.20
N VAL A 368 8.48 17.71 -10.87
CA VAL A 368 7.29 17.37 -10.08
C VAL A 368 6.16 18.36 -10.33
N VAL A 369 6.50 19.67 -10.43
CA VAL A 369 5.51 20.72 -10.75
C VAL A 369 4.94 20.52 -12.17
N GLU A 370 5.77 20.12 -13.12
CA GLU A 370 5.33 19.83 -14.49
C GLU A 370 4.39 18.64 -14.54
N GLU A 371 4.74 17.53 -13.85
CA GLU A 371 3.89 16.35 -13.73
C GLU A 371 2.53 16.67 -13.08
N LEU A 372 2.53 17.52 -12.04
CA LEU A 372 1.30 17.98 -11.40
C LEU A 372 0.42 18.79 -12.36
N ARG A 373 1.02 19.66 -13.18
CA ARG A 373 0.29 20.44 -14.18
C ARG A 373 -0.30 19.59 -15.30
N GLU A 374 0.37 18.50 -15.65
CA GLU A 374 -0.16 17.51 -16.59
C GLU A 374 -1.29 16.69 -15.98
N SER A 375 -1.17 16.31 -14.71
CA SER A 375 -2.19 15.56 -13.96
C SER A 375 -3.41 16.42 -13.62
N PHE A 376 -3.21 17.72 -13.38
CA PHE A 376 -4.25 18.68 -13.03
C PHE A 376 -4.29 19.88 -14.00
N PRO A 377 -4.61 19.65 -15.28
CA PRO A 377 -4.71 20.75 -16.21
C PRO A 377 -5.80 21.73 -15.76
N PRO A 378 -5.58 23.06 -15.90
CA PRO A 378 -6.58 24.06 -15.57
C PRO A 378 -7.85 23.83 -16.42
N PRO A 379 -9.04 24.26 -15.96
CA PRO A 379 -10.31 24.00 -16.63
C PRO A 379 -10.32 24.35 -18.13
N ALA A 380 -9.59 25.40 -18.53
CA ALA A 380 -9.46 25.81 -19.92
C ALA A 380 -8.65 24.83 -20.81
N ARG A 381 -7.91 23.90 -20.20
CA ARG A 381 -7.11 22.87 -20.88
C ARG A 381 -7.65 21.46 -20.67
N GLN A 382 -8.73 21.32 -19.91
CA GLN A 382 -9.39 20.03 -19.72
C GLN A 382 -10.22 19.71 -20.96
N GLY A 383 -10.09 18.48 -21.49
CA GLY A 383 -11.02 17.93 -22.46
C GLY A 383 -12.38 17.71 -21.82
N PHE A 384 -13.43 17.77 -22.63
CA PHE A 384 -14.78 17.39 -22.19
C PHE A 384 -15.38 16.37 -23.16
N THR A 385 -16.23 15.52 -22.64
CA THR A 385 -16.98 14.55 -23.45
C THR A 385 -18.44 14.92 -23.47
N VAL A 386 -19.00 15.05 -24.65
CA VAL A 386 -20.43 15.28 -24.84
C VAL A 386 -21.12 13.96 -25.08
N PHE A 387 -21.98 13.55 -24.14
CA PHE A 387 -22.78 12.35 -24.27
C PHE A 387 -24.16 12.66 -24.84
N PHE A 388 -24.50 12.06 -25.99
CA PHE A 388 -25.84 12.14 -26.58
C PHE A 388 -26.66 10.91 -26.15
N THR A 389 -27.72 11.13 -25.38
CA THR A 389 -28.67 10.09 -25.00
C THR A 389 -29.99 10.28 -25.71
N GLY A 390 -30.75 9.22 -25.91
CA GLY A 390 -32.07 9.25 -26.53
C GLY A 390 -32.39 7.98 -27.32
N LEU A 391 -33.67 7.82 -27.69
CA LEU A 391 -34.15 6.66 -28.45
C LEU A 391 -33.51 6.57 -29.85
N SER A 392 -33.60 5.39 -30.47
CA SER A 392 -33.15 5.20 -31.85
C SER A 392 -33.94 6.15 -32.78
N GLY A 393 -33.24 6.78 -33.72
CA GLY A 393 -33.85 7.76 -34.63
C GLY A 393 -34.03 9.18 -34.09
N SER A 394 -33.62 9.50 -32.83
CA SER A 394 -33.78 10.84 -32.23
C SER A 394 -32.79 11.91 -32.74
N GLY A 395 -32.04 11.64 -33.79
CA GLY A 395 -31.13 12.62 -34.40
C GLY A 395 -29.79 12.80 -33.68
N LYS A 396 -29.41 11.93 -32.73
CA LYS A 396 -28.12 12.02 -31.99
C LYS A 396 -26.90 12.17 -32.87
N SER A 397 -26.79 11.30 -33.87
CA SER A 397 -25.66 11.34 -34.82
C SER A 397 -25.66 12.61 -35.67
N THR A 398 -26.82 13.16 -36.00
CA THR A 398 -26.94 14.40 -36.76
C THR A 398 -26.43 15.60 -35.95
N VAL A 399 -26.80 15.66 -34.66
CA VAL A 399 -26.34 16.71 -33.75
C VAL A 399 -24.86 16.54 -33.43
N ALA A 400 -24.38 15.32 -33.19
CA ALA A 400 -22.96 15.05 -32.93
C ALA A 400 -22.05 15.39 -34.09
N ASN A 401 -22.55 15.29 -35.35
CA ASN A 401 -21.78 15.67 -36.52
C ASN A 401 -21.84 17.21 -36.84
N ALA A 402 -22.76 17.93 -36.21
CA ALA A 402 -22.92 19.37 -36.35
C ALA A 402 -22.12 20.17 -35.29
N LEU A 403 -21.68 19.53 -34.23
CA LEU A 403 -20.79 20.05 -33.18
C LEU A 403 -19.33 19.93 -33.58
#